data_e84bb4c5b9f53c3188ee63c6a9b0d266
#
_entry.id   e84bb4c5b9f53c3188ee63c6a9b0d266
#
_cell.length_a   1.000
_cell.length_b   1.000
_cell.length_c   1.000
_cell.angle_alpha   90.00
_cell.angle_beta   90.00
_cell.angle_gamma   90.00
#
_symmetry.space_group_name_H-M   'P 1'
#
loop_
_entity.id
_entity.type
_entity.pdbx_description
1 polymer ?
#
loop_
_entity_poly.entity_id
_entity_poly.type
_entity_poly.pdbx_seq_one_letter_code
_entity_poly.pdbx_strand_id
1 'polypeptide(L)'
;MTQKKAAIVTGASSGIGRAISEKLGTLGYEVFGIGRRFDTEEDRDIAGVLQSENDLGNGIFHPIICDLTDTDKLCTIVKQITSEHTVKVLINNAGAAYYGLHEELNPKKIQEMVRVNLEVPLILTQQLLRTLKKNSGYIINISSVTAKQPSPHGCAYAATKAGLAAFSASLFEEARKYGVKVTAVYPDMTETKLYRNADFTVGEEKESYLTPEEVAEAVEYVLNQREGIVIPELVLRPQLHRIRKKK
;
A
#
# COMPACT_ATOMS: atom_id res chain seq x y z
N MET A 1 -22.96 2.10 20.71
CA MET A 1 -21.90 2.78 19.95
C MET A 1 -21.62 1.93 18.71
N THR A 2 -21.77 2.49 17.52
CA THR A 2 -21.40 1.78 16.28
C THR A 2 -19.88 1.60 16.27
N GLN A 3 -19.40 0.36 16.24
CA GLN A 3 -18.00 0.03 16.17
C GLN A 3 -17.41 0.69 14.90
N LYS A 4 -16.35 1.50 15.05
CA LYS A 4 -15.68 2.15 13.91
C LYS A 4 -15.14 1.08 12.96
N LYS A 5 -15.23 1.35 11.66
CA LYS A 5 -14.66 0.47 10.63
C LYS A 5 -13.15 0.64 10.63
N ALA A 6 -12.41 -0.44 10.74
CA ALA A 6 -10.96 -0.41 10.74
C ALA A 6 -10.37 -0.61 9.34
N ALA A 7 -9.22 0.02 9.09
CA ALA A 7 -8.40 -0.16 7.91
C ALA A 7 -6.96 -0.49 8.30
N ILE A 8 -6.31 -1.40 7.58
CA ILE A 8 -4.89 -1.73 7.72
C ILE A 8 -4.15 -1.20 6.50
N VAL A 9 -3.11 -0.39 6.73
CA VAL A 9 -2.29 0.21 5.66
C VAL A 9 -0.82 -0.17 5.87
N THR A 10 -0.21 -0.83 4.89
CA THR A 10 1.22 -1.12 4.93
C THR A 10 2.04 -0.01 4.29
N GLY A 11 3.23 0.28 4.85
CA GLY A 11 4.07 1.39 4.40
C GLY A 11 3.47 2.77 4.71
N ALA A 12 2.72 2.87 5.81
CA ALA A 12 1.97 4.06 6.20
C ALA A 12 2.83 5.22 6.73
N SER A 13 4.11 5.02 6.93
CA SER A 13 4.99 6.05 7.54
C SER A 13 5.37 7.19 6.60
N SER A 14 5.14 7.09 5.29
CA SER A 14 5.51 8.14 4.34
C SER A 14 4.84 7.96 2.97
N GLY A 15 4.88 9.01 2.13
CA GLY A 15 4.44 8.97 0.75
C GLY A 15 3.00 8.49 0.58
N ILE A 16 2.74 7.67 -0.42
CA ILE A 16 1.39 7.20 -0.78
C ILE A 16 0.68 6.55 0.43
N GLY A 17 1.37 5.70 1.20
CA GLY A 17 0.75 5.02 2.35
C GLY A 17 0.33 5.99 3.45
N ARG A 18 1.09 7.06 3.69
CA ARG A 18 0.74 8.11 4.65
C ARG A 18 -0.47 8.89 4.15
N ALA A 19 -0.47 9.35 2.91
CA ALA A 19 -1.57 10.10 2.32
C ALA A 19 -2.88 9.27 2.29
N ILE A 20 -2.80 7.96 1.98
CA ILE A 20 -3.96 7.06 2.07
C ILE A 20 -4.44 6.92 3.51
N SER A 21 -3.54 6.82 4.49
CA SER A 21 -3.93 6.72 5.91
C SER A 21 -4.66 7.96 6.39
N GLU A 22 -4.18 9.13 6.04
CA GLU A 22 -4.83 10.41 6.32
C GLU A 22 -6.21 10.50 5.66
N LYS A 23 -6.31 10.13 4.39
CA LYS A 23 -7.58 10.10 3.66
C LYS A 23 -8.58 9.12 4.30
N LEU A 24 -8.16 7.93 4.68
CA LEU A 24 -9.02 6.97 5.39
C LEU A 24 -9.50 7.50 6.74
N GLY A 25 -8.63 8.22 7.47
CA GLY A 25 -9.00 8.91 8.71
C GLY A 25 -10.11 9.94 8.48
N THR A 26 -10.03 10.78 7.43
CA THR A 26 -11.10 11.73 7.09
C THR A 26 -12.40 11.06 6.68
N LEU A 27 -12.35 9.83 6.15
CA LEU A 27 -13.52 9.00 5.85
C LEU A 27 -14.09 8.27 7.08
N GLY A 28 -13.53 8.53 8.28
CA GLY A 28 -13.99 7.98 9.55
C GLY A 28 -13.53 6.57 9.85
N TYR A 29 -12.52 6.05 9.14
CA TYR A 29 -11.90 4.77 9.49
C TYR A 29 -10.94 4.94 10.67
N GLU A 30 -10.88 3.91 11.50
CA GLU A 30 -9.79 3.68 12.43
C GLU A 30 -8.65 3.01 11.66
N VAL A 31 -7.49 3.66 11.58
CA VAL A 31 -6.40 3.27 10.67
C VAL A 31 -5.22 2.69 11.43
N PHE A 32 -4.89 1.44 11.15
CA PHE A 32 -3.71 0.74 11.65
C PHE A 32 -2.61 0.82 10.58
N GLY A 33 -1.70 1.77 10.77
CA GLY A 33 -0.61 2.03 9.84
C GLY A 33 0.63 1.23 10.21
N ILE A 34 1.04 0.27 9.35
CA ILE A 34 2.21 -0.58 9.61
C ILE A 34 3.41 -0.04 8.82
N GLY A 35 4.53 0.18 9.51
CA GLY A 35 5.76 0.68 8.91
C GLY A 35 7.00 0.36 9.75
N ARG A 36 8.19 0.56 9.19
CA ARG A 36 9.47 0.31 9.89
C ARG A 36 9.84 1.44 10.86
N ARG A 37 9.33 2.63 10.62
CA ARG A 37 9.59 3.86 11.41
C ARG A 37 8.45 4.83 11.18
N PHE A 38 8.13 5.59 12.22
CA PHE A 38 7.30 6.78 12.14
C PHE A 38 8.13 7.96 12.67
N ASP A 39 8.11 9.11 12.01
CA ASP A 39 9.07 10.22 12.24
C ASP A 39 8.51 11.29 13.19
N THR A 40 7.65 10.93 14.14
CA THR A 40 7.15 11.85 15.18
C THR A 40 7.86 11.62 16.51
N GLU A 41 8.00 12.67 17.33
CA GLU A 41 8.62 12.53 18.66
C GLU A 41 7.84 11.58 19.57
N GLU A 42 6.51 11.55 19.42
CA GLU A 42 5.60 10.68 20.16
C GLU A 42 5.72 9.20 19.75
N ASP A 43 6.24 8.92 18.54
CA ASP A 43 6.44 7.55 18.04
C ASP A 43 7.71 6.88 18.57
N ARG A 44 8.61 7.62 19.26
CA ARG A 44 9.93 7.10 19.69
C ARG A 44 9.88 6.26 20.97
N ASP A 45 8.85 6.43 21.79
CA ASP A 45 8.75 5.76 23.09
C ASP A 45 8.01 4.42 23.05
N ILE A 46 7.59 3.95 21.86
CA ILE A 46 6.74 2.78 21.75
C ILE A 46 7.52 1.58 21.19
N ALA A 47 8.13 0.85 22.08
CA ALA A 47 8.55 -0.53 21.83
C ALA A 47 7.31 -1.43 21.65
N GLY A 48 6.72 -1.40 20.46
CA GLY A 48 5.84 -2.49 19.98
C GLY A 48 4.40 -2.53 20.45
N VAL A 49 3.82 -1.46 21.00
CA VAL A 49 2.40 -1.44 21.42
C VAL A 49 1.70 -0.17 20.89
N LEU A 50 0.47 -0.36 20.42
CA LEU A 50 -0.50 0.67 20.05
C LEU A 50 -0.66 1.72 21.17
N GLN A 51 -0.05 2.90 21.10
CA GLN A 51 -0.18 3.90 22.17
C GLN A 51 -0.25 5.38 21.73
N SER A 52 -0.27 5.75 20.47
CA SER A 52 -0.58 7.13 20.14
C SER A 52 -1.78 7.22 19.19
N GLU A 53 -2.85 7.79 19.68
CA GLU A 53 -4.00 8.18 18.89
C GLU A 53 -3.70 9.57 18.30
N ASN A 54 -3.26 9.64 17.05
CA ASN A 54 -3.22 10.90 16.31
C ASN A 54 -4.59 11.11 15.67
N ASP A 55 -5.25 12.20 16.02
CA ASP A 55 -6.53 12.55 15.45
C ASP A 55 -6.36 12.97 13.98
N LEU A 56 -6.79 12.13 13.07
CA LEU A 56 -6.87 12.41 11.63
C LEU A 56 -8.31 12.78 11.29
N GLY A 57 -8.69 14.04 11.53
CA GLY A 57 -10.07 14.47 11.32
C GLY A 57 -11.05 13.73 12.22
N ASN A 58 -11.94 12.92 11.65
CA ASN A 58 -12.90 12.10 12.39
C ASN A 58 -12.41 10.68 12.73
N GLY A 59 -11.23 10.28 12.24
CA GLY A 59 -10.62 8.96 12.43
C GLY A 59 -9.49 8.96 13.46
N ILE A 60 -9.04 7.76 13.81
CA ILE A 60 -7.92 7.53 14.71
C ILE A 60 -6.82 6.83 13.92
N PHE A 61 -5.57 7.22 14.11
CA PHE A 61 -4.41 6.59 13.51
C PHE A 61 -3.54 5.89 14.55
N HIS A 62 -3.31 4.59 14.37
CA HIS A 62 -2.45 3.77 15.20
C HIS A 62 -1.18 3.42 14.45
N PRO A 63 -0.04 4.06 14.73
CA PRO A 63 1.24 3.67 14.14
C PRO A 63 1.73 2.35 14.75
N ILE A 64 2.08 1.39 13.88
CA ILE A 64 2.61 0.09 14.28
C ILE A 64 3.99 -0.11 13.69
N ILE A 65 5.00 -0.19 14.55
CA ILE A 65 6.38 -0.43 14.12
C ILE A 65 6.60 -1.93 13.91
N CYS A 66 6.72 -2.32 12.64
CA CYS A 66 6.99 -3.69 12.25
C CYS A 66 7.80 -3.73 10.94
N ASP A 67 8.82 -4.59 10.90
CA ASP A 67 9.38 -5.02 9.62
C ASP A 67 8.41 -6.04 9.01
N LEU A 68 7.85 -5.68 7.87
CA LEU A 68 6.85 -6.53 7.20
C LEU A 68 7.41 -7.90 6.78
N THR A 69 8.74 -8.03 6.68
CA THR A 69 9.41 -9.31 6.37
C THR A 69 9.52 -10.24 7.59
N ASP A 70 9.22 -9.75 8.78
CA ASP A 70 9.01 -10.57 9.98
C ASP A 70 7.57 -11.12 9.97
N THR A 71 7.37 -12.22 9.28
CA THR A 71 6.07 -12.82 9.02
C THR A 71 5.33 -13.20 10.30
N ASP A 72 6.03 -13.72 11.31
CA ASP A 72 5.43 -14.19 12.57
C ASP A 72 4.90 -12.99 13.38
N LYS A 73 5.71 -11.94 13.50
CA LYS A 73 5.29 -10.68 14.13
C LYS A 73 4.11 -10.05 13.39
N LEU A 74 4.19 -9.98 12.06
CA LEU A 74 3.13 -9.41 11.23
C LEU A 74 1.80 -10.17 11.41
N CYS A 75 1.82 -11.51 11.38
CA CYS A 75 0.64 -12.33 11.60
C CYS A 75 0.07 -12.14 13.02
N THR A 76 0.91 -11.99 14.02
CA THR A 76 0.49 -11.73 15.41
C THR A 76 -0.23 -10.38 15.52
N ILE A 77 0.34 -9.32 14.93
CA ILE A 77 -0.28 -7.99 14.87
C ILE A 77 -1.66 -8.05 14.19
N VAL A 78 -1.76 -8.71 13.04
CA VAL A 78 -3.03 -8.82 12.30
C VAL A 78 -4.08 -9.57 13.11
N LYS A 79 -3.71 -10.65 13.81
CA LYS A 79 -4.62 -11.40 14.69
C LYS A 79 -5.13 -10.53 15.83
N GLN A 80 -4.26 -9.74 16.46
CA GLN A 80 -4.67 -8.81 17.52
C GLN A 80 -5.67 -7.79 16.98
N ILE A 81 -5.36 -7.09 15.88
CA ILE A 81 -6.27 -6.10 15.28
C ILE A 81 -7.63 -6.73 14.96
N THR A 82 -7.65 -7.91 14.33
CA THR A 82 -8.91 -8.56 13.94
C THR A 82 -9.72 -9.12 15.09
N SER A 83 -9.12 -9.35 16.26
CA SER A 83 -9.84 -9.77 17.48
C SER A 83 -10.59 -8.62 18.15
N GLU A 84 -10.11 -7.39 17.98
CA GLU A 84 -10.62 -6.21 18.70
C GLU A 84 -11.42 -5.27 17.77
N HIS A 85 -11.15 -5.31 16.44
CA HIS A 85 -11.69 -4.35 15.48
C HIS A 85 -12.36 -5.02 14.27
N THR A 86 -13.37 -4.34 13.71
CA THR A 86 -14.03 -4.75 12.47
C THR A 86 -13.25 -4.25 11.25
N VAL A 87 -12.28 -5.04 10.80
CA VAL A 87 -11.47 -4.68 9.62
C VAL A 87 -12.31 -4.74 8.35
N LYS A 88 -12.37 -3.62 7.64
CA LYS A 88 -13.09 -3.42 6.38
C LYS A 88 -12.18 -3.18 5.18
N VAL A 89 -10.97 -2.65 5.39
CA VAL A 89 -10.07 -2.24 4.31
C VAL A 89 -8.67 -2.76 4.58
N LEU A 90 -8.07 -3.39 3.57
CA LEU A 90 -6.64 -3.70 3.52
C LEU A 90 -6.01 -2.91 2.37
N ILE A 91 -5.01 -2.09 2.67
CA ILE A 91 -4.17 -1.39 1.69
C ILE A 91 -2.77 -2.01 1.69
N ASN A 92 -2.46 -2.81 0.68
CA ASN A 92 -1.12 -3.30 0.41
C ASN A 92 -0.35 -2.24 -0.39
N ASN A 93 0.31 -1.33 0.32
CA ASN A 93 1.03 -0.21 -0.28
C ASN A 93 2.55 -0.30 -0.09
N ALA A 94 3.05 -0.93 0.97
CA ALA A 94 4.49 -1.04 1.19
C ALA A 94 5.23 -1.53 -0.05
N GLY A 95 6.37 -0.92 -0.34
CA GLY A 95 7.17 -1.28 -1.49
C GLY A 95 8.65 -0.96 -1.31
N ALA A 96 9.49 -1.82 -1.89
CA ALA A 96 10.91 -1.61 -2.08
C ALA A 96 11.20 -1.57 -3.57
N ALA A 97 12.08 -0.66 -4.00
CA ALA A 97 12.49 -0.54 -5.39
C ALA A 97 14.01 -0.33 -5.47
N TYR A 98 14.64 -1.11 -6.31
CA TYR A 98 16.05 -1.00 -6.68
C TYR A 98 16.15 -1.06 -8.19
N TYR A 99 16.87 -0.11 -8.74
CA TYR A 99 17.06 0.09 -10.18
C TYR A 99 18.52 -0.10 -10.55
N GLY A 100 18.78 -0.54 -11.78
CA GLY A 100 20.10 -0.78 -12.36
C GLY A 100 20.08 -1.91 -13.37
N LEU A 101 21.21 -2.19 -14.03
CA LEU A 101 21.36 -3.36 -14.89
C LEU A 101 21.10 -4.62 -14.07
N HIS A 102 20.38 -5.58 -14.64
CA HIS A 102 19.90 -6.73 -13.87
C HIS A 102 21.06 -7.59 -13.33
N GLU A 103 22.15 -7.74 -14.13
CA GLU A 103 23.36 -8.44 -13.75
C GLU A 103 24.15 -7.78 -12.60
N GLU A 104 23.90 -6.48 -12.33
CA GLU A 104 24.57 -5.73 -11.27
C GLU A 104 23.74 -5.67 -9.96
N LEU A 105 22.47 -6.12 -9.99
CA LEU A 105 21.64 -6.10 -8.81
C LEU A 105 22.10 -7.10 -7.76
N ASN A 106 22.27 -6.60 -6.54
CA ASN A 106 22.58 -7.45 -5.40
C ASN A 106 21.41 -8.44 -5.13
N PRO A 107 21.66 -9.76 -5.01
CA PRO A 107 20.62 -10.75 -4.73
C PRO A 107 19.76 -10.44 -3.50
N LYS A 108 20.33 -9.86 -2.43
CA LYS A 108 19.56 -9.46 -1.23
C LYS A 108 18.52 -8.37 -1.54
N LYS A 109 18.83 -7.45 -2.47
CA LYS A 109 17.88 -6.43 -2.93
C LYS A 109 16.75 -7.03 -3.75
N ILE A 110 17.05 -8.04 -4.58
CA ILE A 110 16.03 -8.80 -5.30
C ILE A 110 15.11 -9.52 -4.32
N GLN A 111 15.66 -10.22 -3.33
CA GLN A 111 14.91 -10.89 -2.28
C GLN A 111 14.03 -9.92 -1.49
N GLU A 112 14.55 -8.74 -1.10
CA GLU A 112 13.77 -7.71 -0.41
C GLU A 112 12.57 -7.25 -1.26
N MET A 113 12.78 -6.97 -2.56
CA MET A 113 11.68 -6.60 -3.46
C MET A 113 10.62 -7.68 -3.55
N VAL A 114 11.00 -8.94 -3.72
CA VAL A 114 10.06 -10.06 -3.80
C VAL A 114 9.27 -10.21 -2.50
N ARG A 115 9.95 -10.16 -1.35
CA ARG A 115 9.31 -10.29 -0.05
C ARG A 115 8.35 -9.15 0.23
N VAL A 116 8.81 -7.90 0.11
CA VAL A 116 8.00 -6.73 0.47
C VAL A 116 6.86 -6.48 -0.52
N ASN A 117 7.14 -6.56 -1.83
CA ASN A 117 6.17 -6.15 -2.86
C ASN A 117 5.19 -7.25 -3.25
N LEU A 118 5.50 -8.52 -2.99
CA LEU A 118 4.68 -9.65 -3.43
C LEU A 118 4.33 -10.60 -2.28
N GLU A 119 5.29 -11.20 -1.61
CA GLU A 119 5.04 -12.19 -0.55
C GLU A 119 4.18 -11.61 0.60
N VAL A 120 4.55 -10.44 1.12
CA VAL A 120 3.82 -9.76 2.20
C VAL A 120 2.34 -9.49 1.84
N PRO A 121 2.00 -8.89 0.69
CA PRO A 121 0.61 -8.74 0.26
C PRO A 121 -0.18 -10.06 0.20
N LEU A 122 0.44 -11.15 -0.28
CA LEU A 122 -0.20 -12.46 -0.33
C LEU A 122 -0.50 -12.98 1.07
N ILE A 123 0.46 -12.91 1.99
CA ILE A 123 0.32 -13.37 3.37
C ILE A 123 -0.74 -12.53 4.11
N LEU A 124 -0.65 -11.20 4.06
CA LEU A 124 -1.63 -10.32 4.71
C LEU A 124 -3.05 -10.57 4.20
N THR A 125 -3.19 -10.72 2.90
CA THR A 125 -4.48 -11.05 2.31
C THR A 125 -4.99 -12.39 2.81
N GLN A 126 -4.16 -13.41 2.87
CA GLN A 126 -4.53 -14.73 3.39
C GLN A 126 -5.00 -14.64 4.85
N GLN A 127 -4.30 -13.89 5.69
CA GLN A 127 -4.66 -13.70 7.11
C GLN A 127 -6.00 -12.96 7.29
N LEU A 128 -6.31 -11.99 6.41
CA LEU A 128 -7.46 -11.10 6.52
C LEU A 128 -8.68 -11.54 5.72
N LEU A 129 -8.53 -12.44 4.74
CA LEU A 129 -9.56 -12.73 3.76
C LEU A 129 -10.88 -13.23 4.38
N ARG A 130 -10.82 -14.05 5.43
CA ARG A 130 -12.03 -14.52 6.15
C ARG A 130 -12.78 -13.36 6.80
N THR A 131 -12.06 -12.44 7.45
CA THR A 131 -12.62 -11.25 8.07
C THR A 131 -13.22 -10.31 7.01
N LEU A 132 -12.51 -10.09 5.90
CA LEU A 132 -13.01 -9.26 4.80
C LEU A 132 -14.22 -9.87 4.11
N LYS A 133 -14.28 -11.20 3.93
CA LYS A 133 -15.49 -11.90 3.43
C LYS A 133 -16.69 -11.67 4.36
N LYS A 134 -16.52 -11.80 5.68
CA LYS A 134 -17.58 -11.55 6.66
C LYS A 134 -18.08 -10.10 6.62
N ASN A 135 -17.19 -9.18 6.33
CA ASN A 135 -17.46 -7.74 6.41
C ASN A 135 -17.76 -7.10 5.04
N SER A 136 -17.80 -7.85 3.92
CA SER A 136 -17.88 -7.30 2.55
C SER A 136 -16.84 -6.18 2.33
N GLY A 137 -15.58 -6.50 2.65
CA GLY A 137 -14.50 -5.52 2.73
C GLY A 137 -13.83 -5.23 1.40
N TYR A 138 -12.76 -4.42 1.48
CA TYR A 138 -11.95 -3.99 0.34
C TYR A 138 -10.51 -4.45 0.51
N ILE A 139 -9.89 -4.85 -0.60
CA ILE A 139 -8.45 -5.07 -0.73
C ILE A 139 -7.96 -4.16 -1.85
N ILE A 140 -7.07 -3.23 -1.53
CA ILE A 140 -6.47 -2.32 -2.52
C ILE A 140 -4.98 -2.57 -2.54
N ASN A 141 -4.49 -2.99 -3.70
CA ASN A 141 -3.08 -3.29 -3.94
C ASN A 141 -2.44 -2.16 -4.75
N ILE A 142 -1.48 -1.45 -4.17
CA ILE A 142 -0.73 -0.40 -4.86
C ILE A 142 0.38 -1.07 -5.69
N SER A 143 0.06 -1.29 -6.96
CA SER A 143 0.98 -1.83 -7.96
C SER A 143 1.85 -0.71 -8.59
N SER A 144 2.01 -0.70 -9.89
CA SER A 144 2.70 0.33 -10.68
C SER A 144 2.38 0.15 -12.16
N VAL A 145 2.50 1.20 -12.96
CA VAL A 145 2.44 1.09 -14.43
C VAL A 145 3.50 0.13 -14.99
N THR A 146 4.60 -0.09 -14.27
CA THR A 146 5.64 -1.07 -14.64
C THR A 146 5.16 -2.52 -14.61
N ALA A 147 4.00 -2.81 -13.99
CA ALA A 147 3.35 -4.11 -14.08
C ALA A 147 2.73 -4.38 -15.47
N LYS A 148 2.48 -3.33 -16.24
CA LYS A 148 1.76 -3.39 -17.53
C LYS A 148 2.63 -3.04 -18.73
N GLN A 149 3.87 -2.61 -18.50
CA GLN A 149 4.79 -2.21 -19.58
C GLN A 149 6.24 -2.56 -19.21
N PRO A 150 7.12 -2.76 -20.22
CA PRO A 150 8.54 -2.98 -19.97
C PRO A 150 9.17 -1.86 -19.13
N SER A 151 10.04 -2.24 -18.20
CA SER A 151 10.78 -1.30 -17.35
C SER A 151 12.28 -1.66 -17.38
N PRO A 152 13.02 -1.17 -18.38
CA PRO A 152 14.48 -1.30 -18.39
C PRO A 152 15.08 -0.76 -17.09
N HIS A 153 16.14 -1.38 -16.60
CA HIS A 153 16.75 -1.11 -15.28
C HIS A 153 15.84 -1.34 -14.05
N GLY A 154 14.58 -1.74 -14.25
CA GLY A 154 13.61 -2.03 -13.19
C GLY A 154 13.02 -3.44 -13.29
N CYS A 155 13.71 -4.40 -13.95
CA CYS A 155 13.17 -5.72 -14.28
C CYS A 155 12.61 -6.48 -13.07
N ALA A 156 13.38 -6.55 -11.97
CA ALA A 156 12.97 -7.26 -10.76
C ALA A 156 11.78 -6.55 -10.07
N TYR A 157 11.81 -5.22 -9.98
CA TYR A 157 10.68 -4.44 -9.47
C TYR A 157 9.41 -4.66 -10.30
N ALA A 158 9.51 -4.53 -11.62
CA ALA A 158 8.40 -4.74 -12.53
C ALA A 158 7.81 -6.15 -12.40
N ALA A 159 8.65 -7.18 -12.29
CA ALA A 159 8.20 -8.55 -12.07
C ALA A 159 7.39 -8.71 -10.77
N THR A 160 7.79 -8.07 -9.66
CA THR A 160 7.03 -8.12 -8.41
C THR A 160 5.68 -7.41 -8.54
N LYS A 161 5.64 -6.27 -9.23
CA LYS A 161 4.39 -5.51 -9.44
C LYS A 161 3.46 -6.19 -10.43
N ALA A 162 3.99 -6.87 -11.45
CA ALA A 162 3.20 -7.72 -12.34
C ALA A 162 2.62 -8.95 -11.61
N GLY A 163 3.40 -9.58 -10.72
CA GLY A 163 2.91 -10.65 -9.86
C GLY A 163 1.77 -10.19 -8.95
N LEU A 164 1.89 -9.01 -8.33
CA LEU A 164 0.83 -8.40 -7.50
C LEU A 164 -0.42 -8.07 -8.33
N ALA A 165 -0.27 -7.61 -9.57
CA ALA A 165 -1.38 -7.37 -10.48
C ALA A 165 -2.13 -8.66 -10.83
N ALA A 166 -1.41 -9.72 -11.20
CA ALA A 166 -1.98 -11.04 -11.50
C ALA A 166 -2.70 -11.63 -10.29
N PHE A 167 -2.09 -11.51 -9.09
CA PHE A 167 -2.72 -11.89 -7.84
C PHE A 167 -4.03 -11.14 -7.61
N SER A 168 -4.05 -9.81 -7.81
CA SER A 168 -5.23 -8.98 -7.61
C SER A 168 -6.39 -9.42 -8.51
N ALA A 169 -6.12 -9.66 -9.79
CA ALA A 169 -7.10 -10.10 -10.76
C ALA A 169 -7.69 -11.48 -10.39
N SER A 170 -6.83 -12.44 -10.03
CA SER A 170 -7.26 -13.78 -9.61
C SER A 170 -8.07 -13.76 -8.32
N LEU A 171 -7.62 -12.97 -7.35
CA LEU A 171 -8.31 -12.83 -6.06
C LEU A 171 -9.67 -12.16 -6.21
N PHE A 172 -9.80 -11.18 -7.13
CA PHE A 172 -11.10 -10.58 -7.43
C PHE A 172 -12.12 -11.64 -7.87
N GLU A 173 -11.77 -12.49 -8.81
CA GLU A 173 -12.67 -13.55 -9.28
C GLU A 173 -12.99 -14.59 -8.18
N GLU A 174 -12.04 -14.92 -7.31
CA GLU A 174 -12.28 -15.84 -6.20
C GLU A 174 -13.19 -15.22 -5.12
N ALA A 175 -13.00 -13.94 -4.79
CA ALA A 175 -13.58 -13.33 -3.60
C ALA A 175 -14.87 -12.53 -3.85
N ARG A 176 -15.15 -12.12 -5.10
CA ARG A 176 -16.31 -11.27 -5.46
C ARG A 176 -17.67 -11.86 -5.05
N LYS A 177 -17.84 -13.15 -5.12
CA LYS A 177 -19.07 -13.83 -4.70
C LYS A 177 -19.37 -13.71 -3.20
N TYR A 178 -18.38 -13.33 -2.40
CA TYR A 178 -18.52 -13.05 -0.97
C TYR A 178 -18.60 -11.55 -0.65
N GLY A 179 -18.78 -10.70 -1.66
CA GLY A 179 -18.86 -9.25 -1.50
C GLY A 179 -17.53 -8.54 -1.29
N VAL A 180 -16.39 -9.25 -1.35
CA VAL A 180 -15.07 -8.62 -1.25
C VAL A 180 -14.74 -7.91 -2.56
N LYS A 181 -14.34 -6.65 -2.44
CA LYS A 181 -13.92 -5.83 -3.58
C LYS A 181 -12.39 -5.78 -3.62
N VAL A 182 -11.81 -6.09 -4.77
CA VAL A 182 -10.36 -6.10 -4.96
C VAL A 182 -10.01 -5.13 -6.09
N THR A 183 -9.10 -4.20 -5.81
CA THR A 183 -8.63 -3.19 -6.75
C THR A 183 -7.11 -3.20 -6.81
N ALA A 184 -6.55 -3.22 -8.02
CA ALA A 184 -5.15 -2.88 -8.25
C ALA A 184 -5.05 -1.44 -8.76
N VAL A 185 -4.31 -0.61 -8.04
CA VAL A 185 -3.98 0.77 -8.45
C VAL A 185 -2.59 0.76 -9.06
N TYR A 186 -2.43 1.39 -10.21
CA TYR A 186 -1.19 1.45 -10.98
C TYR A 186 -0.71 2.90 -11.11
N PRO A 187 -0.09 3.47 -10.08
CA PRO A 187 0.51 4.79 -10.19
C PRO A 187 1.72 4.76 -11.13
N ASP A 188 1.90 5.81 -11.90
CA ASP A 188 3.14 6.14 -12.59
C ASP A 188 4.08 6.91 -11.65
N MET A 189 5.04 7.65 -12.17
CA MET A 189 5.98 8.46 -11.40
C MET A 189 5.26 9.29 -10.34
N THR A 190 5.49 8.96 -9.08
CA THR A 190 4.88 9.65 -7.92
C THR A 190 5.99 10.22 -7.04
N GLU A 191 5.86 11.47 -6.61
CA GLU A 191 6.84 12.16 -5.77
C GLU A 191 6.93 11.53 -4.38
N THR A 192 7.81 10.54 -4.23
CA THR A 192 8.01 9.81 -2.98
C THR A 192 9.48 9.44 -2.76
N LYS A 193 9.78 8.95 -1.56
CA LYS A 193 11.11 8.40 -1.23
C LYS A 193 11.38 7.03 -1.89
N LEU A 194 10.50 6.51 -2.75
CA LEU A 194 10.69 5.23 -3.43
C LEU A 194 11.94 5.24 -4.33
N TYR A 195 12.18 6.38 -4.98
CA TYR A 195 13.32 6.57 -5.89
C TYR A 195 14.64 6.95 -5.21
N ARG A 196 14.75 6.84 -3.86
CA ARG A 196 15.97 7.20 -3.13
C ARG A 196 17.21 6.42 -3.58
N ASN A 197 17.01 5.18 -4.03
CA ASN A 197 18.06 4.27 -4.50
C ASN A 197 18.23 4.26 -6.03
N ALA A 198 17.50 5.10 -6.75
CA ALA A 198 17.61 5.26 -8.19
C ALA A 198 18.57 6.42 -8.53
N ASP A 199 19.14 6.41 -9.71
CA ASP A 199 19.92 7.49 -10.30
C ASP A 199 19.04 8.59 -10.93
N PHE A 200 17.73 8.44 -10.81
CA PHE A 200 16.71 9.37 -11.30
C PHE A 200 15.67 9.70 -10.20
N THR A 201 14.91 10.77 -10.46
CA THR A 201 13.76 11.20 -9.67
C THR A 201 12.69 11.77 -10.60
N VAL A 202 11.56 12.21 -10.03
CA VAL A 202 10.49 12.89 -10.79
C VAL A 202 11.02 14.10 -11.54
N GLY A 203 10.35 14.49 -12.62
CA GLY A 203 10.65 15.71 -13.39
C GLY A 203 10.44 16.98 -12.56
N GLU A 204 10.69 18.14 -13.17
CA GLU A 204 10.56 19.45 -12.49
C GLU A 204 9.15 20.02 -12.63
N GLU A 205 8.50 19.74 -13.76
CA GLU A 205 7.13 20.19 -14.03
C GLU A 205 6.12 19.32 -13.28
N LYS A 206 5.11 19.94 -12.66
CA LYS A 206 4.03 19.26 -11.94
C LYS A 206 3.28 18.24 -12.80
N GLU A 207 3.17 18.52 -14.09
CA GLU A 207 2.51 17.65 -15.06
C GLU A 207 3.31 16.38 -15.37
N SER A 208 4.53 16.21 -14.81
CA SER A 208 5.41 15.07 -15.07
C SER A 208 5.42 14.02 -13.96
N TYR A 209 4.70 14.23 -12.87
CA TYR A 209 4.61 13.30 -11.75
C TYR A 209 3.25 13.40 -11.05
N LEU A 210 2.92 12.38 -10.28
CA LEU A 210 1.79 12.37 -9.36
C LEU A 210 2.25 12.73 -7.96
N THR A 211 1.36 13.31 -7.16
CA THR A 211 1.58 13.44 -5.72
C THR A 211 1.00 12.23 -4.97
N PRO A 212 1.45 11.96 -3.74
CA PRO A 212 0.85 10.94 -2.88
C PRO A 212 -0.65 11.17 -2.64
N GLU A 213 -1.06 12.43 -2.52
CA GLU A 213 -2.44 12.85 -2.27
C GLU A 213 -3.35 12.49 -3.45
N GLU A 214 -2.91 12.70 -4.70
CA GLU A 214 -3.65 12.30 -5.90
C GLU A 214 -3.89 10.79 -5.97
N VAL A 215 -2.92 9.98 -5.51
CA VAL A 215 -3.11 8.53 -5.39
C VAL A 215 -4.10 8.20 -4.26
N ALA A 216 -4.07 8.93 -3.15
CA ALA A 216 -5.02 8.76 -2.06
C ALA A 216 -6.46 9.16 -2.45
N GLU A 217 -6.63 10.22 -3.25
CA GLU A 217 -7.92 10.60 -3.84
C GLU A 217 -8.47 9.50 -4.78
N ALA A 218 -7.61 8.87 -5.56
CA ALA A 218 -8.00 7.74 -6.39
C ALA A 218 -8.47 6.53 -5.55
N VAL A 219 -7.83 6.27 -4.41
CA VAL A 219 -8.27 5.25 -3.45
C VAL A 219 -9.63 5.64 -2.83
N GLU A 220 -9.81 6.89 -2.45
CA GLU A 220 -11.12 7.42 -1.99
C GLU A 220 -12.20 7.20 -3.04
N TYR A 221 -11.94 7.52 -4.31
CA TYR A 221 -12.86 7.28 -5.41
C TYR A 221 -13.30 5.81 -5.50
N VAL A 222 -12.35 4.86 -5.35
CA VAL A 222 -12.64 3.42 -5.33
C VAL A 222 -13.55 3.05 -4.16
N LEU A 223 -13.28 3.57 -2.97
CA LEU A 223 -14.04 3.25 -1.75
C LEU A 223 -15.45 3.83 -1.74
N ASN A 224 -15.67 4.97 -2.40
CA ASN A 224 -16.95 5.69 -2.47
C ASN A 224 -17.90 5.15 -3.56
N GLN A 225 -17.53 4.07 -4.26
CA GLN A 225 -18.43 3.47 -5.24
C GLN A 225 -19.66 2.86 -4.54
N ARG A 226 -20.83 2.97 -5.19
CA ARG A 226 -22.05 2.34 -4.70
C ARG A 226 -21.86 0.83 -4.55
N GLU A 227 -22.65 0.24 -3.67
CA GLU A 227 -22.67 -1.22 -3.53
C GLU A 227 -22.99 -1.90 -4.87
N GLY A 228 -22.28 -2.99 -5.17
CA GLY A 228 -22.40 -3.73 -6.44
C GLY A 228 -21.51 -3.22 -7.57
N ILE A 229 -20.76 -2.11 -7.40
CA ILE A 229 -19.72 -1.69 -8.32
C ILE A 229 -18.35 -2.01 -7.74
N VAL A 230 -17.47 -2.55 -8.59
CA VAL A 230 -16.05 -2.74 -8.30
C VAL A 230 -15.24 -2.11 -9.43
N ILE A 231 -14.20 -1.40 -9.07
CA ILE A 231 -13.17 -0.92 -10.00
C ILE A 231 -11.99 -1.89 -9.84
N PRO A 232 -11.82 -2.90 -10.71
CA PRO A 232 -10.78 -3.91 -10.51
C PRO A 232 -9.39 -3.35 -10.76
N GLU A 233 -9.28 -2.35 -11.64
CA GLU A 233 -8.02 -1.72 -12.01
C GLU A 233 -8.16 -0.21 -12.17
N LEU A 234 -7.18 0.55 -11.68
CA LEU A 234 -7.12 1.99 -11.84
C LEU A 234 -5.69 2.43 -12.18
N VAL A 235 -5.51 3.04 -13.35
CA VAL A 235 -4.20 3.52 -13.82
C VAL A 235 -4.17 5.03 -13.69
N LEU A 236 -3.14 5.54 -13.03
CA LEU A 236 -2.89 6.98 -12.87
C LEU A 236 -1.58 7.35 -13.56
N ARG A 237 -1.62 8.33 -14.44
CA ARG A 237 -0.43 8.83 -15.15
C ARG A 237 -0.40 10.34 -15.14
N PRO A 238 0.78 10.95 -14.97
CA PRO A 238 0.94 12.37 -15.24
C PRO A 238 0.77 12.62 -16.75
N GLN A 239 0.43 13.85 -17.10
CA GLN A 239 0.25 14.24 -18.51
C GLN A 239 1.55 14.13 -19.31
N LEU A 240 2.69 14.45 -18.68
CA LEU A 240 4.00 14.37 -19.28
C LEU A 240 4.81 13.21 -18.68
N HIS A 241 5.54 12.49 -19.52
CA HIS A 241 6.50 11.47 -19.05
C HIS A 241 7.92 12.05 -19.07
N ARG A 242 8.34 12.62 -17.96
CA ARG A 242 9.68 13.20 -17.80
C ARG A 242 10.30 12.77 -16.49
N ILE A 243 11.56 12.40 -16.55
CA ILE A 243 12.39 12.05 -15.38
C ILE A 243 13.61 12.96 -15.36
N ARG A 244 14.14 13.23 -14.18
CA ARG A 244 15.38 13.96 -13.97
C ARG A 244 16.44 13.01 -13.41
N LYS A 245 17.64 13.00 -14.04
CA LYS A 245 18.79 12.31 -13.47
C LYS A 245 19.27 13.01 -12.21
N LYS A 246 19.59 12.26 -11.19
CA LYS A 246 20.27 12.78 -10.00
C LYS A 246 21.73 13.08 -10.38
N LYS A 247 22.23 14.22 -9.87
CA LYS A 247 23.66 14.59 -10.00
C LYS A 247 24.51 13.76 -9.05
#